data_e97759a697f8f1e07f11b8da09d2aed4
#
_entry.id   e97759a697f8f1e07f11b8da09d2aed4
#
_cell.length_a   1.000
_cell.length_b   1.000
_cell.length_c   1.000
_cell.angle_alpha   90.00
_cell.angle_beta   90.00
_cell.angle_gamma   90.00
#
_symmetry.space_group_name_H-M   'P 1'
#
loop_
_entity.id
_entity.type
_entity.pdbx_description
1 polymer ?
#
loop_
_entity_poly.entity_id
_entity_poly.type
_entity_poly.pdbx_seq_one_letter_code
_entity_poly.pdbx_strand_id
1 'polypeptide(L)'
;PVNQPVVLSAFRSKYGLPDNLTILGPYSGRLDNSGESVSLSRPDLPQMPPQPDAGFVPYVLVDRVAYSDTSPWPTNADGGGTSLQRLVAGAYGNDPANWKAAAPTPQSTDFGAVDSDGDGLSDLWEIVNHLRPDDPEDAAFDFDSDGFTNLQEYIAGTNPRDAGSALNFETEILSGTTFSITFTAMAGKSYTVQYRDSLSSGFWQKLADVAPQAASTVVQVNDSGANGAANRYYRIVTPAVP
;
A
#
# COMPACT_ATOMS: atom_id res chain seq x y z
N PRO A 1 -30.49 12.29 20.61
CA PRO A 1 -29.39 11.34 20.44
C PRO A 1 -29.96 10.14 19.72
N VAL A 2 -29.57 10.02 18.47
CA VAL A 2 -29.90 8.85 17.63
C VAL A 2 -29.32 7.63 18.34
N ASN A 3 -30.10 6.57 18.37
CA ASN A 3 -29.77 5.31 19.04
C ASN A 3 -28.53 4.69 18.39
N GLN A 4 -27.37 5.23 18.73
CA GLN A 4 -26.04 5.00 18.14
C GLN A 4 -25.64 3.51 18.07
N PRO A 5 -25.87 2.68 19.11
CA PRO A 5 -25.43 1.29 19.09
C PRO A 5 -26.08 0.47 17.97
N VAL A 6 -27.36 0.72 17.66
CA VAL A 6 -28.08 -0.05 16.63
C VAL A 6 -27.59 0.31 15.22
N VAL A 7 -27.41 1.60 14.95
CA VAL A 7 -26.91 2.06 13.64
C VAL A 7 -25.48 1.59 13.42
N LEU A 8 -24.64 1.63 14.46
CA LEU A 8 -23.24 1.21 14.40
C LEU A 8 -23.11 -0.30 14.20
N SER A 9 -23.93 -1.10 14.92
CA SER A 9 -23.90 -2.56 14.75
C SER A 9 -24.41 -2.99 13.37
N ALA A 10 -25.46 -2.35 12.86
CA ALA A 10 -25.97 -2.60 11.51
C ALA A 10 -24.95 -2.22 10.43
N PHE A 11 -24.24 -1.11 10.62
CA PHE A 11 -23.14 -0.69 9.73
C PHE A 11 -21.99 -1.70 9.74
N ARG A 12 -21.56 -2.11 10.93
CA ARG A 12 -20.51 -3.14 11.07
C ARG A 12 -20.91 -4.45 10.41
N SER A 13 -22.14 -4.92 10.67
CA SER A 13 -22.67 -6.15 10.07
C SER A 13 -22.75 -6.07 8.54
N LYS A 14 -23.21 -4.93 8.01
CA LYS A 14 -23.33 -4.73 6.56
C LYS A 14 -21.99 -4.80 5.83
N TYR A 15 -20.93 -4.30 6.44
CA TYR A 15 -19.61 -4.19 5.82
C TYR A 15 -18.57 -5.17 6.40
N GLY A 16 -18.98 -6.09 7.27
CA GLY A 16 -18.08 -7.08 7.87
C GLY A 16 -16.98 -6.48 8.75
N LEU A 17 -17.24 -5.36 9.41
CA LEU A 17 -16.23 -4.64 10.19
C LEU A 17 -16.06 -5.24 11.59
N PRO A 18 -14.82 -5.42 12.07
CA PRO A 18 -14.56 -5.97 13.39
C PRO A 18 -15.00 -5.01 14.52
N ASP A 19 -15.37 -5.57 15.67
CA ASP A 19 -15.88 -4.79 16.80
C ASP A 19 -14.85 -3.85 17.41
N ASN A 20 -13.58 -4.18 17.31
CA ASN A 20 -12.48 -3.36 17.82
C ASN A 20 -12.08 -2.19 16.91
N LEU A 21 -12.69 -2.08 15.71
CA LEU A 21 -12.44 -0.94 14.85
C LEU A 21 -13.02 0.34 15.44
N THR A 22 -12.20 1.37 15.58
CA THR A 22 -12.68 2.70 15.98
C THR A 22 -13.43 3.35 14.83
N ILE A 23 -14.71 3.63 15.03
CA ILE A 23 -15.55 4.38 14.10
C ILE A 23 -15.93 5.68 14.77
N LEU A 24 -15.51 6.79 14.16
CA LEU A 24 -15.83 8.13 14.65
C LEU A 24 -17.18 8.59 14.10
N GLY A 25 -17.98 9.22 14.93
CA GLY A 25 -19.29 9.77 14.54
C GLY A 25 -20.38 9.53 15.58
N PRO A 26 -21.67 9.79 15.23
CA PRO A 26 -22.12 10.35 13.97
C PRO A 26 -21.79 11.85 13.88
N TYR A 27 -21.65 12.33 12.66
CA TYR A 27 -21.69 13.77 12.45
C TYR A 27 -23.15 14.26 12.49
N SER A 28 -23.35 15.55 12.72
CA SER A 28 -24.68 16.17 12.73
C SER A 28 -25.02 16.66 11.33
N GLY A 29 -26.16 16.23 10.78
CA GLY A 29 -26.63 16.66 9.46
C GLY A 29 -26.73 15.51 8.44
N ARG A 30 -26.82 15.87 7.18
CA ARG A 30 -26.84 14.98 6.01
C ARG A 30 -25.87 15.54 4.99
N LEU A 31 -25.12 14.67 4.35
CA LEU A 31 -24.32 15.08 3.19
C LEU A 31 -25.26 15.45 2.04
N ASP A 32 -25.01 16.57 1.40
CA ASP A 32 -25.79 17.06 0.26
C ASP A 32 -25.30 16.36 -1.02
N ASN A 33 -26.24 15.81 -1.80
CA ASN A 33 -25.88 15.13 -3.05
C ASN A 33 -25.33 16.11 -4.10
N SER A 34 -25.78 17.37 -4.08
CA SER A 34 -25.33 18.39 -5.03
C SER A 34 -23.92 18.92 -4.74
N GLY A 35 -23.41 18.63 -3.57
CA GLY A 35 -22.06 19.00 -3.13
C GLY A 35 -22.03 19.86 -1.87
N GLU A 36 -21.03 19.65 -1.05
CA GLU A 36 -20.73 20.45 0.14
C GLU A 36 -19.26 20.32 0.55
N SER A 37 -18.89 21.02 1.63
CA SER A 37 -17.55 20.91 2.21
C SER A 37 -17.57 20.07 3.48
N VAL A 38 -16.77 19.00 3.49
CA VAL A 38 -16.48 18.20 4.67
C VAL A 38 -15.08 18.54 5.16
N SER A 39 -14.96 18.86 6.45
CA SER A 39 -13.68 19.21 7.07
C SER A 39 -13.37 18.25 8.22
N LEU A 40 -12.14 17.79 8.27
CA LEU A 40 -11.58 17.04 9.39
C LEU A 40 -10.62 17.95 10.15
N SER A 41 -10.88 18.12 11.44
CA SER A 41 -9.99 18.91 12.31
C SER A 41 -9.56 18.07 13.51
N ARG A 42 -8.33 18.29 13.99
CA ARG A 42 -7.82 17.69 15.22
C ARG A 42 -7.75 18.75 16.33
N PRO A 43 -8.01 18.39 17.61
CA PRO A 43 -7.72 19.28 18.70
C PRO A 43 -6.21 19.54 18.81
N ASP A 44 -5.86 20.78 19.11
CA ASP A 44 -4.51 21.18 19.51
C ASP A 44 -4.41 21.21 21.05
N LEU A 45 -3.25 21.56 21.58
CA LEU A 45 -3.09 21.73 23.01
C LEU A 45 -3.95 22.89 23.52
N PRO A 46 -4.54 22.76 24.75
CA PRO A 46 -5.26 23.89 25.35
C PRO A 46 -4.36 25.11 25.50
N GLN A 47 -4.92 26.29 25.26
CA GLN A 47 -4.21 27.54 25.51
C GLN A 47 -3.83 27.64 26.97
N MET A 48 -2.57 27.99 27.24
CA MET A 48 -2.02 28.05 28.60
C MET A 48 -2.07 29.48 29.18
N PRO A 49 -2.22 29.64 30.49
CA PRO A 49 -2.02 30.93 31.12
C PRO A 49 -0.62 31.49 30.77
N PRO A 50 -0.47 32.82 30.58
CA PRO A 50 -1.43 33.93 30.86
C PRO A 50 -2.32 34.31 29.67
N GLN A 51 -2.54 33.49 28.68
CA GLN A 51 -3.39 33.81 27.54
C GLN A 51 -4.85 34.10 28.02
N PRO A 52 -5.55 35.08 27.42
CA PRO A 52 -6.91 35.44 27.83
C PRO A 52 -7.94 34.34 27.63
N ASP A 53 -7.64 33.37 26.74
CA ASP A 53 -8.43 32.20 26.37
C ASP A 53 -7.86 30.91 26.99
N ALA A 54 -7.16 31.02 28.12
CA ALA A 54 -6.61 29.87 28.84
C ALA A 54 -7.67 28.76 29.06
N GLY A 55 -7.35 27.55 28.66
CA GLY A 55 -8.27 26.40 28.69
C GLY A 55 -9.04 26.18 27.37
N PHE A 56 -9.05 27.14 26.44
CA PHE A 56 -9.61 26.92 25.11
C PHE A 56 -8.75 25.91 24.32
N VAL A 57 -9.41 24.95 23.67
CA VAL A 57 -8.77 23.97 22.80
C VAL A 57 -8.98 24.39 21.33
N PRO A 58 -7.94 24.90 20.65
CA PRO A 58 -8.02 25.18 19.22
C PRO A 58 -8.22 23.90 18.42
N TYR A 59 -8.90 23.99 17.28
CA TYR A 59 -9.00 22.89 16.33
C TYR A 59 -8.24 23.25 15.05
N VAL A 60 -7.23 22.45 14.73
CA VAL A 60 -6.41 22.63 13.53
C VAL A 60 -7.00 21.81 12.39
N LEU A 61 -7.24 22.46 11.25
CA LEU A 61 -7.72 21.76 10.05
C LEU A 61 -6.66 20.76 9.58
N VAL A 62 -7.07 19.49 9.47
CA VAL A 62 -6.22 18.40 8.97
C VAL A 62 -6.47 18.19 7.48
N ASP A 63 -7.75 18.17 7.09
CA ASP A 63 -8.15 17.92 5.71
C ASP A 63 -9.51 18.57 5.42
N ARG A 64 -9.72 18.91 4.14
CA ARG A 64 -10.99 19.48 3.67
C ARG A 64 -11.25 19.02 2.25
N VAL A 65 -12.49 18.63 1.99
CA VAL A 65 -12.98 18.25 0.68
C VAL A 65 -14.24 19.03 0.37
N ALA A 66 -14.25 19.79 -0.71
CA ALA A 66 -15.44 20.45 -1.26
C ALA A 66 -15.86 19.67 -2.51
N TYR A 67 -16.62 18.59 -2.32
CA TYR A 67 -17.07 17.74 -3.42
C TYR A 67 -18.28 18.33 -4.13
N SER A 68 -18.52 17.84 -5.35
CA SER A 68 -19.69 18.17 -6.18
C SER A 68 -20.19 16.91 -6.91
N ASP A 69 -21.44 16.94 -7.37
CA ASP A 69 -22.04 15.93 -8.25
C ASP A 69 -21.74 16.17 -9.73
N THR A 70 -21.00 17.23 -10.05
CA THR A 70 -20.68 17.63 -11.43
C THR A 70 -19.19 17.50 -11.74
N SER A 71 -18.87 17.28 -13.03
CA SER A 71 -17.49 17.24 -13.51
C SER A 71 -16.74 18.53 -13.07
N PRO A 72 -15.48 18.41 -12.63
CA PRO A 72 -14.57 17.23 -12.74
C PRO A 72 -14.68 16.19 -11.62
N TRP A 73 -15.63 16.29 -10.70
CA TRP A 73 -15.86 15.27 -9.69
C TRP A 73 -16.48 13.99 -10.30
N PRO A 74 -16.21 12.79 -9.73
CA PRO A 74 -16.81 11.54 -10.20
C PRO A 74 -18.32 11.51 -10.02
N THR A 75 -19.08 11.75 -11.09
CA THR A 75 -20.55 11.89 -11.08
C THR A 75 -21.29 10.59 -10.72
N ASN A 76 -20.67 9.42 -10.91
CA ASN A 76 -21.27 8.13 -10.59
C ASN A 76 -21.50 7.90 -9.09
N ALA A 77 -20.94 8.74 -8.22
CA ALA A 77 -21.17 8.67 -6.77
C ALA A 77 -22.53 9.27 -6.37
N ASP A 78 -23.20 10.00 -7.27
CA ASP A 78 -24.52 10.59 -6.99
C ASP A 78 -25.64 9.54 -7.20
N GLY A 79 -26.20 9.07 -6.09
CA GLY A 79 -27.39 8.20 -6.05
C GLY A 79 -27.22 6.78 -6.62
N GLY A 80 -26.10 6.46 -7.25
CA GLY A 80 -25.84 5.17 -7.91
C GLY A 80 -25.44 4.03 -6.97
N GLY A 81 -25.39 4.27 -5.65
CA GLY A 81 -24.96 3.27 -4.65
C GLY A 81 -23.45 3.14 -4.53
N THR A 82 -22.68 3.93 -5.26
CA THR A 82 -21.24 4.09 -5.10
C THR A 82 -20.92 5.20 -4.10
N SER A 83 -19.69 5.28 -3.64
CA SER A 83 -19.16 6.35 -2.80
C SER A 83 -17.96 7.01 -3.45
N LEU A 84 -17.73 8.28 -3.14
CA LEU A 84 -16.44 8.90 -3.43
C LEU A 84 -15.37 8.20 -2.58
N GLN A 85 -14.37 7.68 -3.23
CA GLN A 85 -13.20 7.05 -2.60
C GLN A 85 -11.96 7.81 -2.99
N ARG A 86 -11.13 8.12 -2.00
CA ARG A 86 -9.86 8.79 -2.22
C ARG A 86 -8.85 7.80 -2.79
N LEU A 87 -8.15 8.16 -3.84
CA LEU A 87 -7.13 7.32 -4.46
C LEU A 87 -5.86 7.27 -3.61
N VAL A 88 -5.44 8.40 -3.05
CA VAL A 88 -4.22 8.52 -2.23
C VAL A 88 -4.54 9.25 -0.93
N ALA A 89 -4.33 8.61 0.20
CA ALA A 89 -4.63 9.19 1.52
C ALA A 89 -3.88 10.51 1.80
N GLY A 90 -2.63 10.63 1.34
CA GLY A 90 -1.79 11.81 1.52
C GLY A 90 -1.94 12.90 0.44
N ALA A 91 -2.69 12.63 -0.65
CA ALA A 91 -2.89 13.61 -1.70
C ALA A 91 -3.82 14.76 -1.26
N TYR A 92 -3.81 15.87 -1.99
CA TYR A 92 -4.66 17.01 -1.69
C TYR A 92 -6.14 16.63 -1.82
N GLY A 93 -6.88 16.67 -0.71
CA GLY A 93 -8.26 16.19 -0.63
C GLY A 93 -9.27 16.97 -1.45
N ASN A 94 -8.97 18.21 -1.83
CA ASN A 94 -9.87 19.06 -2.61
C ASN A 94 -9.56 19.04 -4.13
N ASP A 95 -8.75 18.08 -4.59
CA ASP A 95 -8.50 17.86 -6.00
C ASP A 95 -9.37 16.69 -6.49
N PRO A 96 -10.32 16.91 -7.43
CA PRO A 96 -11.18 15.85 -7.97
C PRO A 96 -10.41 14.68 -8.59
N ALA A 97 -9.21 14.90 -9.13
CA ALA A 97 -8.37 13.85 -9.71
C ALA A 97 -7.92 12.80 -8.68
N ASN A 98 -7.96 13.15 -7.37
CA ASN A 98 -7.63 12.23 -6.28
C ASN A 98 -8.82 11.37 -5.82
N TRP A 99 -9.94 11.39 -6.55
CA TRP A 99 -11.15 10.68 -6.15
C TRP A 99 -11.73 9.84 -7.29
N LYS A 100 -12.31 8.70 -6.92
CA LYS A 100 -13.09 7.85 -7.82
C LYS A 100 -14.44 7.52 -7.20
N ALA A 101 -15.42 7.18 -8.04
CA ALA A 101 -16.66 6.55 -7.60
C ALA A 101 -16.51 5.03 -7.63
N ALA A 102 -16.69 4.36 -6.49
CA ALA A 102 -16.59 2.91 -6.39
C ALA A 102 -17.54 2.37 -5.31
N ALA A 103 -17.74 1.04 -5.28
CA ALA A 103 -18.50 0.39 -4.23
C ALA A 103 -17.94 0.75 -2.85
N PRO A 104 -18.79 1.06 -1.85
CA PRO A 104 -18.31 1.46 -0.53
C PRO A 104 -17.47 0.38 0.13
N THR A 105 -16.24 0.73 0.51
CA THR A 105 -15.26 -0.15 1.16
C THR A 105 -14.75 0.47 2.46
N PRO A 106 -15.61 0.67 3.47
CA PRO A 106 -15.16 1.28 4.73
C PRO A 106 -14.10 0.38 5.39
N GLN A 107 -13.05 1.00 5.90
CA GLN A 107 -11.87 0.35 6.46
C GLN A 107 -10.90 -0.25 5.43
N SER A 108 -11.23 -0.36 4.18
CA SER A 108 -10.24 -0.76 3.19
C SER A 108 -9.23 0.38 2.99
N THR A 109 -7.96 0.06 3.18
CA THR A 109 -6.85 0.89 2.72
C THR A 109 -6.41 0.48 1.31
N ASP A 110 -7.10 -0.54 0.78
CA ASP A 110 -6.90 -0.99 -0.59
C ASP A 110 -7.64 -0.05 -1.55
N PHE A 111 -7.07 1.11 -1.74
CA PHE A 111 -7.46 2.04 -2.81
C PHE A 111 -6.97 1.55 -4.18
N GLY A 112 -6.26 0.44 -4.23
CA GLY A 112 -5.27 0.14 -5.23
C GLY A 112 -5.55 -1.02 -6.17
N ALA A 113 -6.80 -1.51 -6.28
CA ALA A 113 -7.10 -2.55 -7.27
C ALA A 113 -7.49 -1.99 -8.65
N VAL A 114 -7.46 -0.67 -8.87
CA VAL A 114 -7.66 -0.08 -10.20
C VAL A 114 -6.31 0.00 -10.88
N ASP A 115 -6.24 -0.54 -12.05
CA ASP A 115 -5.17 -0.49 -13.02
C ASP A 115 -5.83 0.02 -14.30
N SER A 116 -5.73 1.33 -14.56
CA SER A 116 -6.54 2.01 -15.57
C SER A 116 -6.05 1.78 -16.99
N ASP A 117 -4.77 1.53 -17.18
CA ASP A 117 -4.14 1.29 -18.48
C ASP A 117 -3.79 -0.18 -18.72
N GLY A 118 -3.87 -1.03 -17.67
CA GLY A 118 -3.75 -2.49 -17.77
C GLY A 118 -2.30 -2.98 -17.83
N ASP A 119 -1.34 -2.23 -17.28
CA ASP A 119 0.09 -2.55 -17.31
C ASP A 119 0.56 -3.43 -16.14
N GLY A 120 -0.32 -3.65 -15.16
CA GLY A 120 -0.06 -4.46 -13.96
C GLY A 120 0.39 -3.65 -12.74
N LEU A 121 0.53 -2.33 -12.86
CA LEU A 121 0.66 -1.41 -11.74
C LEU A 121 -0.73 -0.97 -11.29
N SER A 122 -0.89 -0.62 -10.04
CA SER A 122 -2.14 0.02 -9.62
C SER A 122 -2.03 1.53 -9.72
N ASP A 123 -3.09 2.21 -10.17
CA ASP A 123 -3.17 3.68 -10.26
C ASP A 123 -2.61 4.36 -9.02
N LEU A 124 -2.93 3.80 -7.83
CA LEU A 124 -2.47 4.36 -6.58
C LEU A 124 -0.96 4.29 -6.44
N TRP A 125 -0.38 3.12 -6.74
CA TRP A 125 1.06 2.94 -6.62
C TRP A 125 1.81 3.84 -7.61
N GLU A 126 1.27 3.98 -8.81
CA GLU A 126 1.82 4.86 -9.84
C GLU A 126 1.81 6.32 -9.38
N ILE A 127 0.66 6.83 -8.89
CA ILE A 127 0.54 8.21 -8.39
C ILE A 127 1.53 8.45 -7.24
N VAL A 128 1.62 7.52 -6.26
CA VAL A 128 2.55 7.64 -5.13
C VAL A 128 4.00 7.69 -5.59
N ASN A 129 4.32 6.94 -6.65
CA ASN A 129 5.67 6.87 -7.21
C ASN A 129 5.91 7.85 -8.37
N HIS A 130 4.97 8.80 -8.60
CA HIS A 130 5.04 9.80 -9.66
C HIS A 130 5.11 9.18 -11.07
N LEU A 131 4.39 8.09 -11.26
CA LEU A 131 4.10 7.45 -12.53
C LEU A 131 2.74 7.91 -13.04
N ARG A 132 2.34 7.42 -14.21
CA ARG A 132 1.11 7.85 -14.86
C ARG A 132 0.12 6.71 -15.02
N PRO A 133 -1.02 6.72 -14.33
CA PRO A 133 -2.07 5.70 -14.42
C PRO A 133 -2.74 5.54 -15.80
N ASP A 134 -2.33 6.33 -16.79
CA ASP A 134 -2.83 6.30 -18.16
C ASP A 134 -1.73 6.01 -19.19
N ASP A 135 -0.55 5.54 -18.77
CA ASP A 135 0.61 5.30 -19.61
C ASP A 135 1.19 3.89 -19.42
N PRO A 136 0.69 2.89 -20.15
CA PRO A 136 1.06 1.49 -19.95
C PRO A 136 2.54 1.18 -20.28
N GLU A 137 3.30 2.15 -20.77
CA GLU A 137 4.72 1.94 -21.07
C GLU A 137 5.61 2.13 -19.84
N ASP A 138 5.15 2.87 -18.82
CA ASP A 138 6.00 3.24 -17.70
C ASP A 138 6.26 2.10 -16.73
N ALA A 139 5.42 1.04 -16.71
CA ALA A 139 5.69 -0.21 -15.99
C ALA A 139 7.01 -0.88 -16.42
N ALA A 140 7.40 -0.70 -17.67
CA ALA A 140 8.61 -1.29 -18.24
C ALA A 140 9.87 -0.42 -18.04
N PHE A 141 9.72 0.81 -17.54
CA PHE A 141 10.86 1.69 -17.28
C PHE A 141 11.56 1.33 -15.96
N ASP A 142 12.85 1.56 -15.95
CA ASP A 142 13.73 1.51 -14.79
C ASP A 142 14.10 2.97 -14.43
N PHE A 143 13.35 3.56 -13.48
CA PHE A 143 13.45 5.00 -13.22
C PHE A 143 14.67 5.42 -12.42
N ASP A 144 15.18 4.56 -11.55
CA ASP A 144 16.34 4.85 -10.72
C ASP A 144 17.63 4.18 -11.22
N SER A 145 17.51 3.38 -12.30
CA SER A 145 18.61 2.72 -12.99
C SER A 145 19.34 1.67 -12.13
N ASP A 146 18.59 0.94 -11.31
CA ASP A 146 19.14 -0.15 -10.49
C ASP A 146 19.09 -1.54 -11.19
N GLY A 147 18.46 -1.60 -12.37
CA GLY A 147 18.33 -2.80 -13.18
C GLY A 147 16.99 -3.51 -13.02
N PHE A 148 16.05 -2.97 -12.22
CA PHE A 148 14.69 -3.47 -12.09
C PHE A 148 13.71 -2.48 -12.71
N THR A 149 12.68 -3.00 -13.37
CA THR A 149 11.61 -2.16 -13.89
C THR A 149 10.62 -1.78 -12.79
N ASN A 150 9.85 -0.70 -13.01
CA ASN A 150 8.82 -0.27 -12.07
C ASN A 150 7.85 -1.40 -11.71
N LEU A 151 7.45 -2.24 -12.68
CA LEU A 151 6.60 -3.42 -12.43
C LEU A 151 7.30 -4.47 -11.56
N GLN A 152 8.58 -4.73 -11.78
CA GLN A 152 9.35 -5.68 -10.95
C GLN A 152 9.44 -5.18 -9.52
N GLU A 153 9.61 -3.89 -9.32
CA GLU A 153 9.67 -3.27 -8.01
C GLU A 153 8.31 -3.24 -7.32
N TYR A 154 7.23 -2.96 -8.04
CA TYR A 154 5.86 -3.09 -7.54
C TYR A 154 5.60 -4.50 -6.98
N ILE A 155 5.98 -5.53 -7.75
CA ILE A 155 5.85 -6.93 -7.34
C ILE A 155 6.73 -7.23 -6.12
N ALA A 156 7.98 -6.76 -6.13
CA ALA A 156 8.95 -6.97 -5.04
C ALA A 156 8.62 -6.15 -3.78
N GLY A 157 7.93 -5.02 -3.93
CA GLY A 157 7.64 -4.06 -2.86
C GLY A 157 8.78 -3.10 -2.60
N THR A 158 9.73 -2.96 -3.53
CA THR A 158 10.84 -2.00 -3.50
C THR A 158 10.38 -0.63 -3.98
N ASN A 159 11.27 0.36 -3.92
CA ASN A 159 10.96 1.76 -4.24
C ASN A 159 11.56 2.14 -5.61
N PRO A 160 10.74 2.39 -6.66
CA PRO A 160 11.22 2.66 -8.02
C PRO A 160 11.91 4.03 -8.19
N ARG A 161 12.21 4.71 -7.09
CA ARG A 161 12.90 6.00 -7.05
C ARG A 161 14.17 5.96 -6.21
N ASP A 162 14.58 4.78 -5.75
CA ASP A 162 15.73 4.59 -4.89
C ASP A 162 16.52 3.35 -5.32
N ALA A 163 17.56 3.55 -6.11
CA ALA A 163 18.46 2.49 -6.58
C ALA A 163 19.12 1.65 -5.45
N GLY A 164 19.00 2.09 -4.20
CA GLY A 164 19.38 1.29 -3.04
C GLY A 164 18.31 0.32 -2.55
N SER A 165 17.09 0.41 -3.09
CA SER A 165 15.91 -0.36 -2.68
C SER A 165 15.62 -1.56 -3.60
N ALA A 166 16.62 -2.28 -4.03
CA ALA A 166 16.50 -3.42 -4.92
C ALA A 166 16.33 -4.75 -4.17
N LEU A 167 15.61 -5.71 -4.76
CA LEU A 167 15.55 -7.08 -4.23
C LEU A 167 16.83 -7.85 -4.59
N ASN A 168 17.85 -7.68 -3.78
CA ASN A 168 19.19 -8.26 -3.98
C ASN A 168 19.61 -9.11 -2.79
N PHE A 169 20.59 -10.00 -3.00
CA PHE A 169 21.35 -10.59 -1.90
C PHE A 169 22.26 -9.52 -1.27
N GLU A 170 22.12 -9.34 0.03
CA GLU A 170 22.90 -8.34 0.79
C GLU A 170 24.24 -8.92 1.28
N THR A 171 24.19 -10.16 1.76
CA THR A 171 25.40 -10.89 2.16
C THR A 171 25.36 -12.33 1.75
N GLU A 172 26.54 -12.87 1.43
CA GLU A 172 26.77 -14.24 1.03
C GLU A 172 27.98 -14.77 1.79
N ILE A 173 27.78 -15.72 2.68
CA ILE A 173 28.83 -16.24 3.55
C ILE A 173 28.90 -17.74 3.47
N LEU A 174 30.07 -18.28 3.14
CA LEU A 174 30.38 -19.69 3.27
C LEU A 174 31.11 -19.94 4.61
N SER A 175 30.46 -20.67 5.50
CA SER A 175 31.04 -21.06 6.79
C SER A 175 31.02 -22.59 6.91
N GLY A 176 32.21 -23.19 6.84
CA GLY A 176 32.33 -24.64 6.78
C GLY A 176 31.66 -25.23 5.52
N THR A 177 30.57 -25.97 5.70
CA THR A 177 29.78 -26.56 4.62
C THR A 177 28.47 -25.85 4.34
N THR A 178 28.16 -24.79 5.10
CA THR A 178 26.89 -24.04 4.99
C THR A 178 27.13 -22.73 4.26
N PHE A 179 26.37 -22.50 3.20
CA PHE A 179 26.29 -21.23 2.52
C PHE A 179 25.07 -20.45 3.03
N SER A 180 25.29 -19.26 3.56
CA SER A 180 24.24 -18.40 4.12
C SER A 180 24.05 -17.19 3.23
N ILE A 181 22.80 -16.91 2.91
CA ILE A 181 22.37 -15.78 2.08
C ILE A 181 21.46 -14.92 2.92
N THR A 182 21.64 -13.60 2.88
CA THR A 182 20.70 -12.65 3.47
C THR A 182 20.13 -11.72 2.41
N PHE A 183 18.89 -11.28 2.63
CA PHE A 183 18.22 -10.26 1.85
C PHE A 183 17.13 -9.58 2.69
N THR A 184 16.72 -8.37 2.32
CA THR A 184 15.58 -7.71 2.95
C THR A 184 14.27 -8.22 2.36
N ALA A 185 13.48 -8.91 3.18
CA ALA A 185 12.10 -9.28 2.86
C ALA A 185 11.18 -8.09 3.15
N MET A 186 10.52 -7.57 2.13
CA MET A 186 9.60 -6.43 2.24
C MET A 186 8.30 -6.83 2.95
N ALA A 187 7.72 -5.90 3.71
CA ALA A 187 6.47 -6.12 4.43
C ALA A 187 5.36 -6.63 3.48
N GLY A 188 4.65 -7.69 3.91
CA GLY A 188 3.54 -8.27 3.15
C GLY A 188 3.92 -9.09 1.92
N LYS A 189 5.20 -9.19 1.56
CA LYS A 189 5.66 -9.98 0.40
C LYS A 189 6.16 -11.35 0.82
N SER A 190 5.97 -12.33 -0.07
CA SER A 190 6.48 -13.70 0.10
C SER A 190 7.55 -14.01 -0.94
N TYR A 191 8.50 -14.85 -0.57
CA TYR A 191 9.63 -15.17 -1.45
C TYR A 191 9.92 -16.68 -1.46
N THR A 192 10.50 -17.14 -2.55
CA THR A 192 11.16 -18.44 -2.62
C THR A 192 12.62 -18.22 -3.01
N VAL A 193 13.54 -18.70 -2.19
CA VAL A 193 14.95 -18.83 -2.58
C VAL A 193 15.13 -20.14 -3.29
N GLN A 194 15.72 -20.09 -4.47
CA GLN A 194 15.97 -21.26 -5.31
C GLN A 194 17.45 -21.37 -5.64
N TYR A 195 17.89 -22.60 -5.92
CA TYR A 195 19.24 -22.89 -6.38
C TYR A 195 19.26 -23.79 -7.59
N ARG A 196 20.38 -23.80 -8.31
CA ARG A 196 20.71 -24.80 -9.35
C ARG A 196 22.22 -24.95 -9.49
N ASP A 197 22.66 -26.14 -9.86
CA ASP A 197 24.09 -26.45 -9.96
C ASP A 197 24.66 -26.24 -11.36
N SER A 198 23.83 -25.84 -12.34
CA SER A 198 24.24 -25.52 -13.71
C SER A 198 23.32 -24.50 -14.32
N LEU A 199 23.86 -23.48 -15.01
CA LEU A 199 23.06 -22.49 -15.77
C LEU A 199 22.60 -23.01 -17.14
N SER A 200 23.27 -24.04 -17.67
CA SER A 200 22.98 -24.62 -18.99
C SER A 200 22.06 -25.83 -18.96
N SER A 201 21.84 -26.46 -17.79
CA SER A 201 21.05 -27.69 -17.67
C SER A 201 20.36 -27.80 -16.32
N GLY A 202 19.27 -28.58 -16.24
CA GLY A 202 18.50 -28.79 -15.01
C GLY A 202 17.48 -27.67 -14.75
N PHE A 203 16.76 -27.83 -13.65
CA PHE A 203 15.71 -26.89 -13.20
C PHE A 203 16.14 -26.20 -11.92
N TRP A 204 15.57 -25.03 -11.66
CA TRP A 204 15.65 -24.36 -10.37
C TRP A 204 14.96 -25.21 -9.30
N GLN A 205 15.65 -25.46 -8.21
CA GLN A 205 15.16 -26.22 -7.08
C GLN A 205 14.87 -25.29 -5.92
N LYS A 206 13.79 -25.54 -5.20
CA LYS A 206 13.42 -24.79 -4.01
C LYS A 206 14.42 -25.04 -2.88
N LEU A 207 15.01 -24.00 -2.34
CA LEU A 207 15.82 -24.05 -1.12
C LEU A 207 14.97 -23.72 0.11
N ALA A 208 14.24 -22.62 0.08
CA ALA A 208 13.39 -22.18 1.18
C ALA A 208 12.29 -21.24 0.70
N ASP A 209 11.17 -21.25 1.41
CA ASP A 209 10.14 -20.23 1.31
C ASP A 209 10.22 -19.25 2.49
N VAL A 210 10.00 -17.98 2.20
CA VAL A 210 9.89 -16.91 3.20
C VAL A 210 8.46 -16.37 3.14
N ALA A 211 7.70 -16.64 4.20
CA ALA A 211 6.32 -16.15 4.33
C ALA A 211 6.28 -14.63 4.49
N PRO A 212 5.14 -13.98 4.14
CA PRO A 212 4.98 -12.55 4.34
C PRO A 212 5.24 -12.13 5.79
N GLN A 213 6.03 -11.07 5.97
CA GLN A 213 6.34 -10.49 7.27
C GLN A 213 5.47 -9.25 7.52
N ALA A 214 5.17 -8.96 8.79
CA ALA A 214 4.39 -7.76 9.17
C ALA A 214 5.15 -6.45 8.95
N ALA A 215 6.48 -6.50 8.92
CA ALA A 215 7.38 -5.37 8.64
C ALA A 215 8.55 -5.86 7.79
N SER A 216 9.14 -4.95 7.02
CA SER A 216 10.36 -5.26 6.26
C SER A 216 11.49 -5.65 7.22
N THR A 217 12.15 -6.76 6.94
CA THR A 217 13.18 -7.34 7.81
C THR A 217 14.22 -8.11 7.01
N VAL A 218 15.45 -8.10 7.51
CA VAL A 218 16.52 -8.93 6.93
C VAL A 218 16.25 -10.39 7.32
N VAL A 219 16.20 -11.26 6.32
CA VAL A 219 16.05 -12.71 6.50
C VAL A 219 17.33 -13.42 6.06
N GLN A 220 17.63 -14.52 6.73
CA GLN A 220 18.76 -15.40 6.38
C GLN A 220 18.23 -16.76 5.95
N VAL A 221 18.72 -17.22 4.80
CA VAL A 221 18.48 -18.58 4.28
C VAL A 221 19.79 -19.33 4.22
N ASN A 222 19.80 -20.56 4.72
CA ASN A 222 20.99 -21.38 4.81
C ASN A 222 20.89 -22.58 3.85
N ASP A 223 21.93 -22.81 3.07
CA ASP A 223 22.11 -24.01 2.27
C ASP A 223 23.22 -24.87 2.85
N SER A 224 22.86 -25.93 3.56
CA SER A 224 23.82 -26.91 4.11
C SER A 224 24.36 -27.91 3.07
N GLY A 225 23.75 -27.93 1.87
CA GLY A 225 24.14 -28.79 0.76
C GLY A 225 25.08 -28.12 -0.26
N ALA A 226 25.42 -26.87 -0.07
CA ALA A 226 26.22 -26.09 -1.03
C ALA A 226 27.61 -26.71 -1.31
N ASN A 227 28.20 -27.34 -0.30
CA ASN A 227 29.57 -27.90 -0.40
C ASN A 227 29.69 -29.14 -1.26
N GLY A 228 28.58 -29.73 -1.70
CA GLY A 228 28.57 -30.91 -2.57
C GLY A 228 28.59 -30.61 -4.07
N ALA A 229 28.43 -29.34 -4.47
CA ALA A 229 28.38 -28.92 -5.86
C ALA A 229 29.65 -28.17 -6.26
N ALA A 230 30.14 -28.43 -7.48
CA ALA A 230 31.30 -27.67 -8.02
C ALA A 230 30.96 -26.22 -8.27
N ASN A 231 29.71 -25.94 -8.63
CA ASN A 231 29.12 -24.59 -8.74
C ASN A 231 27.69 -24.65 -8.26
N ARG A 232 27.21 -23.60 -7.62
CA ARG A 232 25.81 -23.45 -7.26
C ARG A 232 25.39 -21.99 -7.45
N TYR A 233 24.25 -21.80 -8.11
CA TYR A 233 23.67 -20.50 -8.44
C TYR A 233 22.39 -20.35 -7.64
N TYR A 234 22.10 -19.14 -7.17
CA TYR A 234 20.94 -18.83 -6.38
C TYR A 234 20.12 -17.72 -7.02
N ARG A 235 18.83 -17.71 -6.74
CA ARG A 235 17.94 -16.59 -7.06
C ARG A 235 16.84 -16.44 -6.01
N ILE A 236 16.32 -15.25 -5.89
CA ILE A 236 15.10 -14.95 -5.16
C ILE A 236 13.97 -14.79 -6.17
N VAL A 237 12.80 -15.33 -5.85
CA VAL A 237 11.57 -15.20 -6.65
C VAL A 237 10.49 -14.66 -5.73
N THR A 238 9.73 -13.67 -6.20
CA THR A 238 8.56 -13.11 -5.52
C THR A 238 7.42 -12.95 -6.55
N PRO A 239 6.15 -13.20 -6.20
CA PRO A 239 5.72 -13.94 -4.99
C PRO A 239 6.31 -15.36 -4.90
N ALA A 240 6.22 -15.95 -3.70
CA ALA A 240 6.69 -17.32 -3.50
C ALA A 240 6.01 -18.29 -4.46
N VAL A 241 6.81 -19.21 -5.02
CA VAL A 241 6.30 -20.24 -5.93
C VAL A 241 5.89 -21.49 -5.15
N PRO A 242 4.75 -22.13 -5.53
CA PRO A 242 4.23 -23.32 -4.86
C PRO A 242 5.20 -24.50 -4.80
#